data_8f4ceaa2e47c76fdd669af6cc61b8952
#
_entry.id   8f4ceaa2e47c76fdd669af6cc61b8952
#
_cell.length_a   1.000
_cell.length_b   1.000
_cell.length_c   1.000
_cell.angle_alpha   90.00
_cell.angle_beta   90.00
_cell.angle_gamma   90.00
#
_symmetry.space_group_name_H-M   'P 1'
#
loop_
_entity.id
_entity.type
_entity.pdbx_description
1 polymer ?
#
loop_
_entity_poly.entity_id
_entity_poly.type
_entity_poly.pdbx_seq_one_letter_code
_entity_poly.pdbx_strand_id
1 'polypeptide(L)'
;MDENEEGGGLRELPPETCTGHKAHQRIDLMIIFFCVSIKEIVAKGRDFPWPRPESCPRCESHRVWCHGFVTAFFDGVDGQVFLRRYRCPECRCVMRARPLGYFKRLQASIKTIRSSIASRLENGRWPGGISRSRQGHWLRSLKRRVLAWFGQGWTNRLLEGFDELMLQNENPVCRRI
;
A
#
# COMPACT_ATOMS: atom_id res chain seq x y z
N MET A 1 -12.53 -67.56 48.40
CA MET A 1 -11.92 -66.32 48.75
C MET A 1 -11.04 -65.99 47.56
N ASP A 2 -11.68 -65.33 46.64
CA ASP A 2 -11.10 -65.02 45.30
C ASP A 2 -10.94 -63.51 45.21
N GLU A 3 -9.71 -63.03 45.14
CA GLU A 3 -9.42 -61.64 44.89
C GLU A 3 -8.96 -61.48 43.44
N ASN A 4 -9.86 -60.91 42.62
CA ASN A 4 -9.59 -60.48 41.24
C ASN A 4 -8.88 -59.16 41.27
N GLU A 5 -7.62 -59.13 40.86
CA GLU A 5 -6.92 -57.92 40.50
C GLU A 5 -7.15 -57.62 39.03
N GLU A 6 -7.97 -56.60 38.75
CA GLU A 6 -8.14 -56.04 37.42
C GLU A 6 -6.99 -55.09 37.08
N GLY A 7 -6.07 -55.55 36.23
CA GLY A 7 -5.00 -54.73 35.64
C GLY A 7 -5.58 -53.73 34.63
N GLY A 8 -5.72 -52.47 35.04
CA GLY A 8 -6.07 -51.35 34.17
C GLY A 8 -4.96 -51.03 33.17
N GLY A 9 -5.06 -51.53 31.95
CA GLY A 9 -4.18 -51.19 30.86
C GLY A 9 -4.38 -49.74 30.42
N LEU A 10 -3.36 -48.92 30.63
CA LEU A 10 -3.27 -47.56 30.05
C LEU A 10 -3.25 -47.69 28.52
N ARG A 11 -4.33 -47.27 27.86
CA ARG A 11 -4.36 -47.12 26.43
C ARG A 11 -3.45 -45.90 26.04
N GLU A 12 -2.30 -46.20 25.48
CA GLU A 12 -1.50 -45.21 24.80
C GLU A 12 -2.31 -44.61 23.64
N LEU A 13 -2.56 -43.31 23.69
CA LEU A 13 -3.12 -42.56 22.61
C LEU A 13 -2.06 -42.47 21.47
N PRO A 14 -2.43 -42.72 20.22
CA PRO A 14 -1.51 -42.58 19.13
C PRO A 14 -1.01 -41.14 19.02
N PRO A 15 0.26 -40.89 18.60
CA PRO A 15 0.80 -39.56 18.45
C PRO A 15 -0.05 -38.80 17.43
N GLU A 16 -0.54 -37.65 17.85
CA GLU A 16 -1.22 -36.72 16.96
C GLU A 16 -0.25 -36.33 15.84
N THR A 17 -0.48 -36.88 14.65
CA THR A 17 0.18 -36.40 13.43
C THR A 17 -0.25 -34.96 13.19
N CYS A 18 0.62 -34.04 13.51
CA CYS A 18 0.53 -32.64 13.14
C CYS A 18 0.45 -32.56 11.61
N THR A 19 -0.78 -32.64 11.09
CA THR A 19 -1.05 -32.28 9.71
C THR A 19 -0.66 -30.81 9.55
N GLY A 20 0.45 -30.60 8.87
CA GLY A 20 1.03 -29.29 8.63
C GLY A 20 0.00 -28.39 7.97
N HIS A 21 -0.58 -27.51 8.76
CA HIS A 21 -1.26 -26.34 8.26
C HIS A 21 -0.20 -25.55 7.49
N LYS A 22 -0.26 -25.63 6.16
CA LYS A 22 0.46 -24.68 5.30
C LYS A 22 -0.04 -23.30 5.71
N ALA A 23 0.67 -22.68 6.62
CA ALA A 23 0.48 -21.29 6.94
C ALA A 23 0.50 -20.55 5.61
N HIS A 24 -0.60 -19.96 5.21
CA HIS A 24 -0.70 -19.06 4.09
C HIS A 24 0.24 -17.91 4.42
N GLN A 25 1.50 -18.01 3.99
CA GLN A 25 2.45 -16.92 4.10
C GLN A 25 1.82 -15.74 3.38
N ARG A 26 1.31 -14.77 4.13
CA ARG A 26 0.89 -13.49 3.58
C ARG A 26 2.10 -12.96 2.84
N ILE A 27 2.02 -12.95 1.51
CA ILE A 27 3.02 -12.31 0.67
C ILE A 27 2.87 -10.83 0.97
N ASP A 28 3.74 -10.30 1.83
CA ASP A 28 3.77 -8.87 2.15
C ASP A 28 4.22 -8.12 0.91
N LEU A 29 3.23 -7.56 0.21
CA LEU A 29 3.48 -6.73 -0.96
C LEU A 29 4.01 -5.37 -0.49
N MET A 30 5.29 -5.12 -0.71
CA MET A 30 5.91 -3.83 -0.48
C MET A 30 5.82 -2.95 -1.73
N ILE A 31 5.70 -1.64 -1.53
CA ILE A 31 5.72 -0.66 -2.61
C ILE A 31 6.99 0.15 -2.51
N ILE A 32 7.74 0.18 -3.61
CA ILE A 32 8.93 1.02 -3.76
C ILE A 32 8.59 2.13 -4.74
N PHE A 33 8.87 3.36 -4.35
CA PHE A 33 8.64 4.53 -5.17
C PHE A 33 9.90 4.90 -5.94
N PHE A 34 9.73 5.18 -7.22
CA PHE A 34 10.80 5.63 -8.11
C PHE A 34 10.46 6.99 -8.71
N CYS A 35 11.46 7.83 -8.87
CA CYS A 35 11.35 9.12 -9.57
C CYS A 35 11.31 8.86 -11.08
N VAL A 36 10.16 8.47 -11.59
CA VAL A 36 9.93 8.13 -13.01
C VAL A 36 8.65 8.77 -13.52
N SER A 37 8.66 9.12 -14.80
CA SER A 37 7.51 9.75 -15.46
C SER A 37 6.45 8.71 -15.84
N ILE A 38 5.21 8.95 -15.41
CA ILE A 38 4.10 8.07 -15.80
C ILE A 38 3.85 8.12 -17.31
N LYS A 39 4.10 9.26 -17.96
CA LYS A 39 3.96 9.40 -19.41
C LYS A 39 4.94 8.50 -20.16
N GLU A 40 6.18 8.42 -19.70
CA GLU A 40 7.20 7.54 -20.29
C GLU A 40 6.87 6.06 -20.06
N ILE A 41 6.35 5.71 -18.87
CA ILE A 41 5.92 4.34 -18.59
C ILE A 41 4.79 3.93 -19.54
N VAL A 42 3.84 4.83 -19.79
CA VAL A 42 2.73 4.57 -20.72
C VAL A 42 3.25 4.42 -22.15
N ALA A 43 4.11 5.33 -22.59
CA ALA A 43 4.66 5.32 -23.95
C ALA A 43 5.49 4.07 -24.25
N LYS A 44 6.28 3.60 -23.29
CA LYS A 44 7.17 2.42 -23.45
C LYS A 44 6.52 1.11 -23.00
N GLY A 45 5.42 1.18 -22.28
CA GLY A 45 4.73 -0.02 -21.81
C GLY A 45 5.61 -0.94 -20.96
N ARG A 46 5.76 -2.20 -21.40
CA ARG A 46 6.61 -3.19 -20.72
C ARG A 46 8.10 -2.99 -20.94
N ASP A 47 8.47 -2.25 -21.99
CA ASP A 47 9.87 -1.97 -22.33
C ASP A 47 10.43 -0.77 -21.56
N PHE A 48 9.63 -0.16 -20.69
CA PHE A 48 10.10 0.90 -19.83
C PHE A 48 11.24 0.41 -18.92
N PRO A 49 12.41 1.08 -18.92
CA PRO A 49 13.58 0.67 -18.16
C PRO A 49 13.43 1.01 -16.66
N TRP A 50 12.64 0.23 -15.96
CA TRP A 50 12.44 0.41 -14.53
C TRP A 50 13.75 0.30 -13.76
N PRO A 51 14.08 1.27 -12.88
CA PRO A 51 15.23 1.15 -11.99
C PRO A 51 15.11 -0.09 -11.10
N ARG A 52 16.23 -0.77 -10.88
CA ARG A 52 16.28 -1.92 -9.98
C ARG A 52 16.56 -1.42 -8.56
N PRO A 53 15.84 -1.93 -7.53
CA PRO A 53 16.20 -1.63 -6.15
C PRO A 53 17.61 -2.14 -5.82
N GLU A 54 18.40 -1.37 -5.12
CA GLU A 54 19.74 -1.74 -4.68
C GLU A 54 19.71 -2.87 -3.65
N SER A 55 18.73 -2.84 -2.76
CA SER A 55 18.52 -3.85 -1.73
C SER A 55 17.06 -4.12 -1.46
N CYS A 56 16.79 -5.23 -0.80
CA CYS A 56 15.46 -5.57 -0.30
C CYS A 56 15.14 -4.73 0.95
N PRO A 57 14.06 -3.93 0.97
CA PRO A 57 13.72 -3.10 2.14
C PRO A 57 13.26 -3.91 3.37
N ARG A 58 13.18 -5.24 3.28
CA ARG A 58 12.78 -6.09 4.40
C ARG A 58 13.97 -6.77 5.09
N CYS A 59 14.95 -7.22 4.33
CA CYS A 59 16.10 -7.99 4.85
C CYS A 59 17.46 -7.48 4.34
N GLU A 60 17.45 -6.32 3.65
CA GLU A 60 18.63 -5.60 3.17
C GLU A 60 19.51 -6.39 2.16
N SER A 61 19.09 -7.60 1.79
CA SER A 61 19.79 -8.39 0.78
C SER A 61 19.87 -7.63 -0.55
N HIS A 62 21.06 -7.56 -1.16
CA HIS A 62 21.28 -6.98 -2.49
C HIS A 62 20.81 -7.89 -3.63
N ARG A 63 20.40 -9.12 -3.32
CA ARG A 63 19.85 -10.07 -4.31
C ARG A 63 18.37 -9.78 -4.55
N VAL A 64 18.07 -8.91 -5.50
CA VAL A 64 16.71 -8.58 -5.91
C VAL A 64 16.51 -8.97 -7.35
N TRP A 65 15.52 -9.79 -7.64
CA TRP A 65 15.22 -10.32 -8.99
C TRP A 65 14.01 -9.63 -9.60
N CYS A 66 14.04 -9.47 -10.91
CA CYS A 66 12.87 -9.07 -11.67
C CYS A 66 11.80 -10.18 -11.60
N HIS A 67 10.55 -9.80 -11.28
CA HIS A 67 9.44 -10.73 -11.05
C HIS A 67 8.20 -10.38 -11.88
N GLY A 68 8.41 -10.02 -13.14
CA GLY A 68 7.34 -9.68 -14.08
C GLY A 68 6.71 -8.31 -13.81
N PHE A 69 5.47 -8.15 -14.26
CA PHE A 69 4.71 -6.91 -14.18
C PHE A 69 3.36 -7.11 -13.51
N VAL A 70 2.75 -6.02 -13.11
CA VAL A 70 1.36 -5.95 -12.71
C VAL A 70 0.74 -4.73 -13.39
N THR A 71 -0.50 -4.86 -13.79
CA THR A 71 -1.28 -3.75 -14.34
C THR A 71 -1.81 -2.85 -13.23
N ALA A 72 -1.82 -1.56 -13.48
CA ALA A 72 -2.43 -0.55 -12.63
C ALA A 72 -3.14 0.49 -13.50
N PHE A 73 -4.10 1.19 -12.90
CA PHE A 73 -4.79 2.31 -13.52
C PHE A 73 -4.48 3.57 -12.71
N PHE A 74 -4.30 4.67 -13.44
CA PHE A 74 -4.06 5.99 -12.85
C PHE A 74 -5.03 7.00 -13.44
N ASP A 75 -5.50 7.92 -12.63
CA ASP A 75 -6.40 8.98 -13.10
C ASP A 75 -5.67 9.89 -14.08
N GLY A 76 -6.34 10.24 -15.18
CA GLY A 76 -5.77 11.04 -16.26
C GLY A 76 -4.79 10.29 -17.16
N VAL A 77 -4.79 8.96 -17.08
CA VAL A 77 -4.03 8.08 -17.97
C VAL A 77 -4.97 7.08 -18.62
N ASP A 78 -5.01 7.06 -19.93
CA ASP A 78 -5.83 6.13 -20.68
C ASP A 78 -5.17 4.74 -20.69
N GLY A 79 -5.99 3.73 -20.33
CA GLY A 79 -5.57 2.33 -20.37
C GLY A 79 -4.75 1.85 -19.17
N GLN A 80 -4.05 0.75 -19.40
CA GLN A 80 -3.29 0.03 -18.38
C GLN A 80 -1.85 0.52 -18.32
N VAL A 81 -1.34 0.67 -17.12
CA VAL A 81 0.07 0.97 -16.85
C VAL A 81 0.76 -0.28 -16.29
N PHE A 82 1.88 -0.68 -16.89
CA PHE A 82 2.66 -1.84 -16.46
C PHE A 82 3.69 -1.44 -15.40
N LEU A 83 3.44 -1.85 -14.15
CA LEU A 83 4.35 -1.61 -13.04
C LEU A 83 5.24 -2.84 -12.83
N ARG A 84 6.54 -2.64 -12.75
CA ARG A 84 7.51 -3.71 -12.51
C ARG A 84 7.34 -4.31 -11.12
N ARG A 85 7.48 -5.62 -11.02
CA ARG A 85 7.63 -6.32 -9.75
C ARG A 85 9.04 -6.84 -9.59
N TYR A 86 9.46 -6.92 -8.33
CA TYR A 86 10.72 -7.51 -7.92
C TYR A 86 10.47 -8.52 -6.80
N ARG A 87 11.37 -9.46 -6.65
CA ARG A 87 11.32 -10.46 -5.59
C ARG A 87 12.69 -10.62 -4.96
N CYS A 88 12.74 -10.63 -3.64
CA CYS A 88 13.92 -11.03 -2.89
C CYS A 88 13.95 -12.56 -2.77
N PRO A 89 15.03 -13.27 -3.16
CA PRO A 89 15.14 -14.71 -2.97
C PRO A 89 15.27 -15.11 -1.50
N GLU A 90 15.91 -14.27 -0.68
CA GLU A 90 16.20 -14.57 0.73
C GLU A 90 14.92 -14.57 1.58
N CYS A 91 14.24 -13.44 1.67
CA CYS A 91 13.02 -13.30 2.49
C CYS A 91 11.73 -13.53 1.72
N ARG A 92 11.78 -13.81 0.40
CA ARG A 92 10.65 -14.01 -0.51
C ARG A 92 9.69 -12.82 -0.62
N CYS A 93 10.06 -11.65 -0.08
CA CYS A 93 9.28 -10.44 -0.19
C CYS A 93 9.06 -10.07 -1.67
N VAL A 94 7.84 -9.72 -2.03
CA VAL A 94 7.49 -9.20 -3.35
C VAL A 94 7.34 -7.69 -3.26
N MET A 95 8.07 -6.98 -4.11
CA MET A 95 8.10 -5.54 -4.20
C MET A 95 7.44 -5.09 -5.51
N ARG A 96 6.68 -4.00 -5.46
CA ARG A 96 6.08 -3.38 -6.63
C ARG A 96 6.66 -1.99 -6.83
N ALA A 97 7.21 -1.72 -7.99
CA ALA A 97 7.59 -0.38 -8.40
C ALA A 97 6.35 0.50 -8.55
N ARG A 98 6.45 1.76 -8.16
CA ARG A 98 5.42 2.77 -8.35
C ARG A 98 6.06 4.12 -8.65
N PRO A 99 5.49 4.93 -9.55
CA PRO A 99 5.96 6.30 -9.76
C PRO A 99 5.82 7.12 -8.48
N LEU A 100 6.82 7.95 -8.20
CA LEU A 100 6.73 8.98 -7.17
C LEU A 100 5.60 9.97 -7.53
N GLY A 101 4.97 10.58 -6.53
CA GLY A 101 3.83 11.49 -6.74
C GLY A 101 2.46 10.81 -6.68
N TYR A 102 2.41 9.52 -6.32
CA TYR A 102 1.18 8.79 -6.06
C TYR A 102 1.21 8.11 -4.70
N PHE A 103 0.16 8.24 -3.90
CA PHE A 103 0.05 7.47 -2.67
C PHE A 103 -0.19 5.98 -2.92
N LYS A 104 0.21 5.16 -1.97
CA LYS A 104 -0.12 3.74 -1.94
C LYS A 104 -1.63 3.55 -2.10
N ARG A 105 -2.04 2.70 -3.05
CA ARG A 105 -3.44 2.34 -3.33
C ARG A 105 -4.33 3.45 -3.91
N LEU A 106 -3.82 4.64 -4.19
CA LEU A 106 -4.60 5.69 -4.83
C LEU A 106 -4.23 5.81 -6.31
N GLN A 107 -5.23 6.03 -7.16
CA GLN A 107 -5.05 6.21 -8.60
C GLN A 107 -4.74 7.67 -8.96
N ALA A 108 -5.29 8.61 -8.17
CA ALA A 108 -5.02 10.03 -8.34
C ALA A 108 -3.61 10.38 -7.88
N SER A 109 -2.98 11.32 -8.59
CA SER A 109 -1.70 11.88 -8.16
C SER A 109 -1.89 12.73 -6.89
N ILE A 110 -0.81 12.89 -6.11
CA ILE A 110 -0.79 13.76 -4.93
C ILE A 110 -1.21 15.18 -5.30
N LYS A 111 -0.70 15.69 -6.44
CA LYS A 111 -1.06 17.00 -6.98
C LYS A 111 -2.56 17.11 -7.28
N THR A 112 -3.15 16.10 -7.93
CA THR A 112 -4.57 16.06 -8.24
C THR A 112 -5.44 16.04 -6.98
N ILE A 113 -5.04 15.27 -5.98
CA ILE A 113 -5.76 15.19 -4.70
C ILE A 113 -5.72 16.54 -3.99
N ARG A 114 -4.53 17.15 -3.87
CA ARG A 114 -4.34 18.44 -3.22
C ARG A 114 -5.13 19.54 -3.92
N SER A 115 -5.02 19.67 -5.26
CA SER A 115 -5.73 20.68 -6.04
C SER A 115 -7.25 20.51 -5.99
N SER A 116 -7.74 19.27 -5.95
CA SER A 116 -9.16 18.98 -5.79
C SER A 116 -9.69 19.47 -4.43
N ILE A 117 -8.94 19.23 -3.36
CA ILE A 117 -9.30 19.71 -2.02
C ILE A 117 -9.23 21.24 -1.97
N ALA A 118 -8.20 21.85 -2.54
CA ALA A 118 -8.06 23.31 -2.61
C ALA A 118 -9.27 23.95 -3.32
N SER A 119 -9.62 23.46 -4.51
CA SER A 119 -10.80 23.95 -5.24
C SER A 119 -12.09 23.86 -4.41
N ARG A 120 -12.26 22.81 -3.62
CA ARG A 120 -13.44 22.67 -2.76
C ARG A 120 -13.42 23.66 -1.59
N LEU A 121 -12.27 23.90 -1.00
CA LEU A 121 -12.14 24.82 0.16
C LEU A 121 -12.26 26.29 -0.27
N GLU A 122 -11.66 26.65 -1.41
CA GLU A 122 -11.59 28.03 -1.89
C GLU A 122 -12.86 28.42 -2.67
N ASN A 123 -13.35 27.57 -3.57
CA ASN A 123 -14.41 27.87 -4.52
C ASN A 123 -15.73 27.16 -4.22
N GLY A 124 -15.80 26.34 -3.18
CA GLY A 124 -16.97 25.56 -2.84
C GLY A 124 -17.36 24.46 -3.86
N ARG A 125 -16.52 24.22 -4.89
CA ARG A 125 -16.83 23.31 -6.00
C ARG A 125 -15.76 22.21 -6.14
N TRP A 126 -16.20 21.03 -6.59
CA TRP A 126 -15.30 19.96 -6.95
C TRP A 126 -14.92 20.07 -8.43
N PRO A 127 -13.64 19.88 -8.80
CA PRO A 127 -13.25 19.80 -10.21
C PRO A 127 -13.88 18.56 -10.88
N GLY A 128 -14.04 18.62 -12.21
CA GLY A 128 -14.53 17.50 -13.02
C GLY A 128 -13.51 16.37 -13.15
N GLY A 129 -13.93 15.28 -13.83
CA GLY A 129 -13.06 14.14 -14.15
C GLY A 129 -12.87 13.10 -13.04
N ILE A 130 -13.22 13.42 -11.78
CA ILE A 130 -13.19 12.50 -10.65
C ILE A 130 -14.51 12.55 -9.90
N SER A 131 -15.01 11.39 -9.47
CA SER A 131 -16.29 11.33 -8.78
C SER A 131 -16.30 12.17 -7.49
N ARG A 132 -17.41 12.88 -7.24
CA ARG A 132 -17.60 13.70 -6.02
C ARG A 132 -17.44 12.88 -4.75
N SER A 133 -17.88 11.64 -4.77
CA SER A 133 -17.74 10.71 -3.63
C SER A 133 -16.28 10.46 -3.25
N ARG A 134 -15.41 10.22 -4.24
CA ARG A 134 -13.95 10.04 -4.04
C ARG A 134 -13.32 11.30 -3.48
N GLN A 135 -13.59 12.45 -4.10
CA GLN A 135 -13.05 13.73 -3.68
C GLN A 135 -13.52 14.09 -2.26
N GLY A 136 -14.82 13.88 -1.96
CA GLY A 136 -15.37 14.06 -0.61
C GLY A 136 -14.73 13.12 0.42
N HIS A 137 -14.36 11.91 0.01
CA HIS A 137 -13.62 10.97 0.89
C HIS A 137 -12.22 11.52 1.24
N TRP A 138 -11.48 12.07 0.27
CA TRP A 138 -10.17 12.67 0.53
C TRP A 138 -10.25 13.82 1.54
N LEU A 139 -11.22 14.74 1.35
CA LEU A 139 -11.39 15.86 2.29
C LEU A 139 -11.77 15.39 3.69
N ARG A 140 -12.68 14.42 3.82
CA ARG A 140 -13.04 13.86 5.14
C ARG A 140 -11.85 13.17 5.82
N SER A 141 -11.03 12.46 5.04
CA SER A 141 -9.83 11.80 5.57
C SER A 141 -8.79 12.83 6.01
N LEU A 142 -8.56 13.86 5.19
CA LEU A 142 -7.66 14.96 5.55
C LEU A 142 -8.10 15.64 6.86
N LYS A 143 -9.37 16.04 6.97
CA LYS A 143 -9.90 16.68 8.20
C LYS A 143 -9.61 15.84 9.43
N ARG A 144 -9.90 14.53 9.38
CA ARG A 144 -9.64 13.66 10.53
C ARG A 144 -8.16 13.58 10.89
N ARG A 145 -7.28 13.46 9.89
CA ARG A 145 -5.83 13.36 10.14
C ARG A 145 -5.26 14.67 10.68
N VAL A 146 -5.61 15.79 10.09
CA VAL A 146 -5.17 17.11 10.55
C VAL A 146 -5.60 17.33 12.01
N LEU A 147 -6.85 17.01 12.35
CA LEU A 147 -7.34 17.12 13.72
C LEU A 147 -6.62 16.16 14.68
N ALA A 148 -6.34 14.94 14.25
CA ALA A 148 -5.65 13.97 15.09
C ALA A 148 -4.17 14.33 15.34
N TRP A 149 -3.49 14.94 14.35
CA TRP A 149 -2.06 15.26 14.43
C TRP A 149 -1.79 16.64 15.04
N PHE A 150 -2.60 17.63 14.70
CA PHE A 150 -2.33 19.04 15.00
C PHE A 150 -3.40 19.68 15.90
N GLY A 151 -4.49 18.98 16.16
CA GLY A 151 -5.56 19.46 17.03
C GLY A 151 -6.54 20.43 16.37
N GLN A 152 -7.51 20.91 17.17
CA GLN A 152 -8.65 21.71 16.70
C GLN A 152 -8.27 23.06 16.06
N GLY A 153 -7.18 23.66 16.46
CA GLY A 153 -6.69 24.93 15.90
C GLY A 153 -6.36 24.88 14.39
N TRP A 154 -6.25 23.67 13.81
CA TRP A 154 -5.94 23.49 12.39
C TRP A 154 -7.16 23.31 11.50
N THR A 155 -8.37 23.43 12.03
CA THR A 155 -9.63 23.20 11.26
C THR A 155 -9.72 24.08 10.02
N ASN A 156 -9.24 25.32 10.07
CA ASN A 156 -9.25 26.28 8.97
C ASN A 156 -7.96 26.28 8.14
N ARG A 157 -6.99 25.44 8.47
CA ARG A 157 -5.65 25.35 7.84
C ARG A 157 -5.42 23.98 7.20
N LEU A 158 -6.44 23.42 6.56
CA LEU A 158 -6.40 22.04 6.07
C LEU A 158 -5.38 21.82 4.95
N LEU A 159 -5.14 22.80 4.07
CA LEU A 159 -4.12 22.68 3.02
C LEU A 159 -2.71 22.75 3.59
N GLU A 160 -2.48 23.60 4.57
CA GLU A 160 -1.21 23.63 5.30
C GLU A 160 -1.00 22.31 6.05
N GLY A 161 -2.04 21.79 6.69
CA GLY A 161 -1.99 20.46 7.33
C GLY A 161 -1.74 19.32 6.35
N PHE A 162 -2.23 19.44 5.11
CA PHE A 162 -1.89 18.49 4.05
C PHE A 162 -0.39 18.51 3.75
N ASP A 163 0.17 19.71 3.56
CA ASP A 163 1.57 19.89 3.21
C ASP A 163 2.49 19.46 4.37
N GLU A 164 2.10 19.77 5.62
CA GLU A 164 2.83 19.36 6.83
C GLU A 164 2.89 17.85 7.01
N LEU A 165 1.75 17.17 6.81
CA LEU A 165 1.72 15.69 6.81
C LEU A 165 2.63 15.11 5.71
N MET A 166 2.67 15.75 4.53
CA MET A 166 3.57 15.32 3.45
C MET A 166 5.05 15.47 3.82
N LEU A 167 5.44 16.54 4.50
CA LEU A 167 6.82 16.74 4.99
C LEU A 167 7.22 15.65 6.01
N GLN A 168 6.26 15.18 6.80
CA GLN A 168 6.44 14.08 7.76
C GLN A 168 6.35 12.67 7.11
N ASN A 169 6.34 12.58 5.77
CA ASN A 169 6.14 11.34 5.02
C ASN A 169 4.83 10.60 5.32
N GLU A 170 3.82 11.31 5.81
CA GLU A 170 2.52 10.78 6.11
C GLU A 170 1.54 10.96 4.94
N ASN A 171 0.62 10.01 4.77
CA ASN A 171 -0.42 10.12 3.75
C ASN A 171 -1.62 10.92 4.28
N PRO A 172 -1.84 12.18 3.83
CA PRO A 172 -2.90 13.05 4.36
C PRO A 172 -4.31 12.52 4.18
N VAL A 173 -4.53 11.66 3.20
CA VAL A 173 -5.87 11.15 2.83
C VAL A 173 -6.05 9.66 3.10
N CYS A 174 -5.23 9.07 3.96
CA CYS A 174 -5.36 7.68 4.40
C CYS A 174 -6.59 7.51 5.31
N ARG A 175 -7.26 6.33 5.22
CA ARG A 175 -8.39 6.00 6.10
C ARG A 175 -7.96 5.67 7.55
N ARG A 176 -6.74 5.16 7.71
CA ARG A 176 -6.20 4.76 9.03
C ARG A 176 -5.43 5.94 9.62
N ILE A 177 -5.70 6.19 10.87
CA ILE A 177 -4.94 7.09 11.74
C ILE A 177 -3.83 6.27 12.37
#